data_e03f5ce7eadbbf840228289a61c6a500
#
_entry.id   e03f5ce7eadbbf840228289a61c6a500
#
_cell.length_a   1.000
_cell.length_b   1.000
_cell.length_c   1.000
_cell.angle_alpha   90.00
_cell.angle_beta   90.00
_cell.angle_gamma   90.00
#
_symmetry.space_group_name_H-M   'P 1'
#
loop_
_entity.id
_entity.type
_entity.pdbx_description
1 polymer ?
#
loop_
_entity_poly.entity_id
_entity_poly.type
_entity_poly.pdbx_seq_one_letter_code
_entity_poly.pdbx_strand_id
1 'polypeptide(L)'
;MRIYGIADLHLAIGAPEKTMEVFGEPWIAYHEKIRTRWIETISHQDIVLLPGDISWAMHLEEAKKDFAFIDALPGTKYMIRGNHDYWSSASAKKINQALPHSLHYLSQGMCVIHPKLAVVGVRLWDSSSICIAPQCFQGDGNQPHREYRESDEKIFLREQGRLRRALDSVPRDVDRIIVMTHYPPISSDGSSGPIASMLEADKRISHCIFGHMHKVRVPLEGFGQIRGIQYSLVAADYIDFVPQRIL
;
A
#
# COMPACT_ATOMS: atom_id res chain seq x y z
N MET A 1 -12.29 -17.48 -2.86
CA MET A 1 -11.11 -16.62 -2.69
C MET A 1 -11.41 -15.30 -3.36
N ARG A 2 -11.44 -14.23 -2.60
CA ARG A 2 -11.55 -12.83 -3.04
C ARG A 2 -10.28 -12.12 -2.69
N ILE A 3 -10.01 -10.96 -3.32
CA ILE A 3 -8.82 -10.16 -3.03
C ILE A 3 -9.26 -8.79 -2.57
N TYR A 4 -8.69 -8.35 -1.46
CA TYR A 4 -8.97 -7.07 -0.84
C TYR A 4 -7.70 -6.24 -0.69
N GLY A 5 -7.85 -4.94 -0.51
CA GLY A 5 -6.75 -4.01 -0.25
C GLY A 5 -7.07 -3.11 0.93
N ILE A 6 -6.08 -2.87 1.79
CA ILE A 6 -6.08 -1.85 2.83
C ILE A 6 -4.63 -1.45 3.14
N ALA A 7 -4.34 -0.18 3.18
CA ALA A 7 -3.01 0.39 3.47
C ALA A 7 -3.05 1.25 4.73
N ASP A 8 -1.89 1.71 5.15
CA ASP A 8 -1.77 2.75 6.18
C ASP A 8 -2.46 2.35 7.49
N LEU A 9 -2.22 1.12 7.93
CA LEU A 9 -2.75 0.62 9.20
C LEU A 9 -2.16 1.37 10.39
N HIS A 10 -0.92 1.84 10.23
CA HIS A 10 -0.21 2.63 11.24
C HIS A 10 -0.31 2.04 12.64
N LEU A 11 -0.23 0.71 12.75
CA LEU A 11 -0.30 0.02 14.03
C LEU A 11 0.82 0.49 14.95
N ALA A 12 0.52 0.61 16.23
CA ALA A 12 1.45 1.06 17.26
C ALA A 12 1.36 0.20 18.53
N ILE A 13 0.97 -1.08 18.40
CA ILE A 13 0.87 -2.00 19.56
C ILE A 13 2.26 -2.26 20.16
N GLY A 14 3.27 -2.29 19.29
CA GLY A 14 4.67 -2.41 19.70
C GLY A 14 5.33 -1.11 20.15
N ALA A 15 4.76 0.04 19.77
CA ALA A 15 5.24 1.39 20.08
C ALA A 15 4.07 2.30 20.46
N PRO A 16 3.40 2.06 21.61
CA PRO A 16 2.12 2.70 21.94
C PRO A 16 2.20 4.23 22.08
N GLU A 17 3.38 4.77 22.31
CA GLU A 17 3.63 6.21 22.34
C GLU A 17 3.45 6.88 20.96
N LYS A 18 3.38 6.09 19.87
CA LYS A 18 3.23 6.57 18.50
C LYS A 18 1.82 6.33 17.93
N THR A 19 0.84 6.16 18.80
CA THR A 19 -0.55 5.91 18.38
C THR A 19 -1.09 7.02 17.47
N MET A 20 -1.84 6.64 16.43
CA MET A 20 -2.54 7.58 15.55
C MET A 20 -3.68 8.32 16.24
N GLU A 21 -4.12 7.90 17.42
CA GLU A 21 -5.20 8.57 18.19
C GLU A 21 -4.92 10.04 18.50
N VAL A 22 -3.65 10.44 18.51
CA VAL A 22 -3.24 11.85 18.69
C VAL A 22 -3.79 12.78 17.59
N PHE A 23 -4.19 12.23 16.45
CA PHE A 23 -4.76 12.99 15.34
C PHE A 23 -6.30 13.11 15.42
N GLY A 24 -6.93 12.55 16.48
CA GLY A 24 -8.38 12.57 16.63
C GLY A 24 -9.11 11.68 15.62
N GLU A 25 -10.39 11.99 15.35
CA GLU A 25 -11.15 11.23 14.34
C GLU A 25 -10.49 11.35 12.92
N PRO A 26 -10.48 10.25 12.14
CA PRO A 26 -11.17 8.96 12.39
C PRO A 26 -10.35 7.95 13.23
N TRP A 27 -9.19 8.33 13.77
CA TRP A 27 -8.20 7.41 14.36
C TRP A 27 -8.48 6.99 15.81
N ILE A 28 -9.52 7.54 16.46
CA ILE A 28 -9.89 7.11 17.82
C ILE A 28 -10.30 5.63 17.79
N ALA A 29 -9.69 4.83 18.66
CA ALA A 29 -9.89 3.38 18.75
C ALA A 29 -9.70 2.63 17.40
N TYR A 30 -8.80 3.11 16.56
CA TYR A 30 -8.63 2.61 15.18
C TYR A 30 -8.23 1.12 15.12
N HIS A 31 -7.51 0.61 16.11
CA HIS A 31 -7.18 -0.83 16.18
C HIS A 31 -8.45 -1.69 16.23
N GLU A 32 -9.45 -1.27 17.04
CA GLU A 32 -10.71 -1.99 17.12
C GLU A 32 -11.58 -1.80 15.87
N LYS A 33 -11.54 -0.61 15.25
CA LYS A 33 -12.17 -0.37 13.96
C LYS A 33 -11.60 -1.32 12.89
N ILE A 34 -10.26 -1.39 12.77
CA ILE A 34 -9.58 -2.31 11.85
C ILE A 34 -10.01 -3.75 12.13
N ARG A 35 -9.93 -4.20 13.39
CA ARG A 35 -10.29 -5.58 13.77
C ARG A 35 -11.73 -5.91 13.37
N THR A 36 -12.68 -5.09 13.79
CA THR A 36 -14.11 -5.33 13.57
C THR A 36 -14.44 -5.35 12.09
N ARG A 37 -14.04 -4.29 11.34
CA ARG A 37 -14.31 -4.19 9.91
C ARG A 37 -13.65 -5.30 9.09
N TRP A 38 -12.45 -5.70 9.50
CA TRP A 38 -11.74 -6.79 8.85
C TRP A 38 -12.46 -8.13 9.02
N ILE A 39 -12.85 -8.49 10.25
CA ILE A 39 -13.54 -9.75 10.55
C ILE A 39 -14.93 -9.80 9.86
N GLU A 40 -15.63 -8.68 9.79
CA GLU A 40 -16.92 -8.58 9.08
C GLU A 40 -16.78 -8.76 7.56
N THR A 41 -15.62 -8.44 6.99
CA THR A 41 -15.42 -8.35 5.53
C THR A 41 -14.66 -9.55 4.95
N ILE A 42 -13.64 -10.04 5.67
CA ILE A 42 -12.65 -11.00 5.16
C ILE A 42 -12.92 -12.40 5.70
N SER A 43 -12.85 -13.40 4.82
CA SER A 43 -12.88 -14.81 5.16
C SER A 43 -11.47 -15.40 5.21
N HIS A 44 -11.29 -16.54 5.90
CA HIS A 44 -9.98 -17.24 5.98
C HIS A 44 -9.39 -17.62 4.61
N GLN A 45 -10.22 -17.79 3.58
CA GLN A 45 -9.80 -18.17 2.22
C GLN A 45 -9.43 -16.95 1.36
N ASP A 46 -9.63 -15.74 1.84
CA ASP A 46 -9.39 -14.51 1.09
C ASP A 46 -7.96 -14.04 1.19
N ILE A 47 -7.56 -13.16 0.29
CA ILE A 47 -6.24 -12.55 0.25
C ILE A 47 -6.40 -11.05 0.53
N VAL A 48 -5.52 -10.52 1.37
CA VAL A 48 -5.47 -9.09 1.67
C VAL A 48 -4.13 -8.52 1.26
N LEU A 49 -4.16 -7.48 0.45
CA LEU A 49 -3.00 -6.74 -0.03
C LEU A 49 -2.81 -5.50 0.83
N LEU A 50 -1.58 -5.33 1.33
CA LEU A 50 -1.21 -4.27 2.26
C LEU A 50 -0.14 -3.35 1.62
N PRO A 51 -0.56 -2.26 0.96
CA PRO A 51 0.35 -1.33 0.26
C PRO A 51 1.20 -0.42 1.16
N GLY A 52 1.69 -0.91 2.30
CA GLY A 52 2.64 -0.17 3.16
C GLY A 52 2.02 0.59 4.32
N ASP A 53 2.91 1.19 5.11
CA ASP A 53 2.64 1.86 6.37
C ASP A 53 1.85 0.99 7.35
N ILE A 54 2.45 -0.17 7.62
CA ILE A 54 1.86 -1.23 8.45
C ILE A 54 2.00 -0.89 9.93
N SER A 55 3.19 -0.44 10.34
CA SER A 55 3.55 -0.26 11.75
C SER A 55 4.46 0.93 11.98
N TRP A 56 4.18 1.70 13.05
CA TRP A 56 5.05 2.78 13.55
C TRP A 56 6.28 2.31 14.29
N ALA A 57 6.48 1.00 14.45
CA ALA A 57 7.65 0.47 15.12
C ALA A 57 8.96 0.90 14.44
N MET A 58 9.94 1.30 15.25
CA MET A 58 11.27 1.65 14.74
C MET A 58 12.11 0.41 14.44
N HIS A 59 11.88 -0.66 15.20
CA HIS A 59 12.66 -1.87 15.14
C HIS A 59 11.79 -3.10 14.89
N LEU A 60 12.37 -4.10 14.23
CA LEU A 60 11.66 -5.33 13.86
C LEU A 60 11.07 -6.06 15.07
N GLU A 61 11.73 -6.04 16.22
CA GLU A 61 11.25 -6.70 17.45
C GLU A 61 9.95 -6.05 17.97
N GLU A 62 9.84 -4.73 17.88
CA GLU A 62 8.63 -4.00 18.25
C GLU A 62 7.49 -4.32 17.27
N ALA A 63 7.79 -4.33 15.95
CA ALA A 63 6.83 -4.62 14.89
C ALA A 63 6.20 -6.01 15.00
N LYS A 64 6.85 -6.98 15.66
CA LYS A 64 6.28 -8.32 15.88
C LYS A 64 4.93 -8.30 16.58
N LYS A 65 4.67 -7.33 17.46
CA LYS A 65 3.37 -7.20 18.14
C LYS A 65 2.28 -6.78 17.15
N ASP A 66 2.61 -5.88 16.22
CA ASP A 66 1.71 -5.44 15.17
C ASP A 66 1.47 -6.56 14.15
N PHE A 67 2.51 -7.33 13.82
CA PHE A 67 2.38 -8.51 12.96
C PHE A 67 1.49 -9.59 13.61
N ALA A 68 1.63 -9.82 14.91
CA ALA A 68 0.77 -10.76 15.63
C ALA A 68 -0.70 -10.33 15.64
N PHE A 69 -0.97 -9.02 15.75
CA PHE A 69 -2.32 -8.47 15.62
C PHE A 69 -2.90 -8.77 14.23
N ILE A 70 -2.14 -8.51 13.15
CA ILE A 70 -2.60 -8.77 11.78
C ILE A 70 -2.74 -10.28 11.52
N ASP A 71 -1.86 -11.11 12.07
CA ASP A 71 -1.91 -12.57 11.91
C ASP A 71 -3.18 -13.17 12.49
N ALA A 72 -3.65 -12.63 13.62
CA ALA A 72 -4.90 -13.04 14.24
C ALA A 72 -6.16 -12.72 13.42
N LEU A 73 -6.06 -11.86 12.40
CA LEU A 73 -7.16 -11.53 11.50
C LEU A 73 -7.25 -12.55 10.34
N PRO A 74 -8.46 -12.82 9.80
CA PRO A 74 -8.63 -13.81 8.74
C PRO A 74 -7.95 -13.42 7.41
N GLY A 75 -7.67 -14.42 6.57
CA GLY A 75 -7.09 -14.28 5.24
C GLY A 75 -5.56 -14.34 5.20
N THR A 76 -4.99 -14.53 4.01
CA THR A 76 -3.54 -14.47 3.74
C THR A 76 -3.15 -13.06 3.34
N LYS A 77 -2.11 -12.49 3.94
CA LYS A 77 -1.72 -11.09 3.74
C LYS A 77 -0.41 -11.00 2.98
N TYR A 78 -0.42 -10.17 1.93
CA TYR A 78 0.79 -9.82 1.17
C TYR A 78 1.06 -8.34 1.35
N MET A 79 2.26 -7.99 1.82
CA MET A 79 2.60 -6.62 2.18
C MET A 79 3.87 -6.12 1.51
N ILE A 80 3.90 -4.83 1.26
CA ILE A 80 5.11 -4.05 0.99
C ILE A 80 5.35 -3.08 2.13
N ARG A 81 6.50 -2.44 2.16
CA ARG A 81 6.77 -1.34 3.09
C ARG A 81 6.22 -0.02 2.57
N GLY A 82 5.85 0.86 3.48
CA GLY A 82 5.65 2.29 3.22
C GLY A 82 6.85 3.14 3.65
N ASN A 83 6.64 4.43 3.87
CA ASN A 83 7.70 5.33 4.32
C ASN A 83 7.86 5.36 5.85
N HIS A 84 6.84 4.97 6.59
CA HIS A 84 6.87 4.88 8.05
C HIS A 84 7.22 3.48 8.58
N ASP A 85 7.38 2.48 7.72
CA ASP A 85 7.80 1.13 8.11
C ASP A 85 9.31 1.07 8.37
N TYR A 86 9.80 1.77 9.40
CA TYR A 86 11.23 1.86 9.75
C TYR A 86 11.84 0.51 10.11
N TRP A 87 11.03 -0.41 10.69
CA TRP A 87 11.40 -1.79 10.98
C TRP A 87 11.91 -2.54 9.72
N SER A 88 11.50 -2.11 8.53
CA SER A 88 11.88 -2.70 7.25
C SER A 88 13.34 -2.41 6.83
N SER A 89 14.08 -1.66 7.63
CA SER A 89 15.54 -1.48 7.49
C SER A 89 16.34 -2.77 7.75
N ALA A 90 15.74 -3.74 8.43
CA ALA A 90 16.28 -5.08 8.63
C ALA A 90 16.43 -5.82 7.28
N SER A 91 17.33 -6.81 7.23
CA SER A 91 17.47 -7.64 6.02
C SER A 91 16.20 -8.44 5.74
N ALA A 92 15.90 -8.69 4.46
CA ALA A 92 14.75 -9.47 4.03
C ALA A 92 14.68 -10.85 4.72
N LYS A 93 15.85 -11.49 4.96
CA LYS A 93 15.92 -12.76 5.69
C LYS A 93 15.41 -12.61 7.13
N LYS A 94 15.84 -11.58 7.86
CA LYS A 94 15.38 -11.31 9.22
C LYS A 94 13.90 -10.99 9.28
N ILE A 95 13.42 -10.18 8.34
CA ILE A 95 11.98 -9.86 8.23
C ILE A 95 11.18 -11.15 8.03
N ASN A 96 11.51 -11.96 7.04
CA ASN A 96 10.78 -13.21 6.77
C ASN A 96 10.81 -14.20 7.92
N GLN A 97 11.87 -14.21 8.72
CA GLN A 97 11.95 -15.04 9.94
C GLN A 97 11.09 -14.52 11.10
N ALA A 98 10.80 -13.21 11.10
CA ALA A 98 9.99 -12.57 12.14
C ALA A 98 8.50 -12.59 11.84
N LEU A 99 8.13 -12.80 10.57
CA LEU A 99 6.73 -12.80 10.14
C LEU A 99 6.00 -14.07 10.55
N PRO A 100 4.77 -13.96 11.07
CA PRO A 100 3.89 -15.09 11.25
C PRO A 100 3.47 -15.68 9.89
N HIS A 101 2.90 -16.89 9.94
CA HIS A 101 2.62 -17.71 8.75
C HIS A 101 1.67 -17.05 7.73
N SER A 102 0.68 -16.27 8.18
CA SER A 102 -0.29 -15.65 7.27
C SER A 102 0.19 -14.35 6.61
N LEU A 103 1.39 -13.84 6.97
CA LEU A 103 1.97 -12.61 6.46
C LEU A 103 3.15 -12.89 5.53
N HIS A 104 3.13 -12.29 4.34
CA HIS A 104 4.18 -12.43 3.34
C HIS A 104 4.70 -11.05 2.92
N TYR A 105 6.00 -10.81 3.12
CA TYR A 105 6.64 -9.57 2.72
C TYR A 105 7.25 -9.69 1.32
N LEU A 106 6.81 -8.84 0.38
CA LEU A 106 7.28 -8.83 -1.00
C LEU A 106 8.66 -8.16 -1.13
N SER A 107 9.68 -8.75 -0.52
CA SER A 107 11.03 -8.17 -0.50
C SER A 107 11.67 -8.08 -1.88
N GLN A 108 11.30 -8.98 -2.80
CA GLN A 108 11.74 -8.99 -4.21
C GLN A 108 10.76 -8.29 -5.16
N GLY A 109 9.68 -7.73 -4.62
CA GLY A 109 8.71 -6.95 -5.36
C GLY A 109 7.65 -7.75 -6.13
N MET A 110 7.67 -9.09 -6.13
CA MET A 110 6.69 -9.91 -6.83
C MET A 110 6.41 -11.23 -6.12
N CYS A 111 5.16 -11.71 -6.21
CA CYS A 111 4.75 -13.04 -5.79
C CYS A 111 3.61 -13.54 -6.70
N VAL A 112 3.67 -14.80 -7.13
CA VAL A 112 2.54 -15.50 -7.76
C VAL A 112 1.64 -16.02 -6.64
N ILE A 113 0.43 -15.49 -6.52
CA ILE A 113 -0.52 -15.80 -5.45
C ILE A 113 -1.58 -16.82 -5.86
N HIS A 114 -1.71 -17.05 -7.16
CA HIS A 114 -2.55 -18.07 -7.78
C HIS A 114 -1.95 -18.41 -9.15
N PRO A 115 -2.14 -19.61 -9.74
CA PRO A 115 -1.48 -20.02 -10.99
C PRO A 115 -1.54 -19.03 -12.15
N LYS A 116 -2.57 -18.18 -12.20
CA LYS A 116 -2.78 -17.20 -13.27
C LYS A 116 -2.76 -15.75 -12.78
N LEU A 117 -2.37 -15.52 -11.50
CA LEU A 117 -2.43 -14.21 -10.87
C LEU A 117 -1.16 -13.91 -10.06
N ALA A 118 -0.52 -12.82 -10.38
CA ALA A 118 0.61 -12.30 -9.62
C ALA A 118 0.27 -10.96 -8.95
N VAL A 119 0.95 -10.70 -7.86
CA VAL A 119 1.01 -9.38 -7.21
C VAL A 119 2.42 -8.84 -7.37
N VAL A 120 2.53 -7.61 -7.85
CA VAL A 120 3.78 -6.84 -7.91
C VAL A 120 3.66 -5.68 -6.95
N GLY A 121 4.71 -5.42 -6.14
CA GLY A 121 4.63 -4.38 -5.14
C GLY A 121 5.96 -3.69 -4.87
N VAL A 122 5.96 -2.36 -4.90
CA VAL A 122 7.08 -1.51 -4.53
C VAL A 122 6.60 -0.27 -3.80
N ARG A 123 7.45 0.32 -2.96
CA ARG A 123 7.06 1.51 -2.20
C ARG A 123 6.78 2.71 -3.11
N LEU A 124 7.54 2.91 -4.17
CA LEU A 124 7.71 4.17 -4.88
C LEU A 124 8.26 5.29 -3.98
N TRP A 125 8.13 6.53 -4.44
CA TRP A 125 8.49 7.75 -3.72
C TRP A 125 7.83 8.95 -4.40
N ASP A 126 7.81 10.09 -3.71
CA ASP A 126 7.41 11.36 -4.32
C ASP A 126 8.25 11.68 -5.56
N SER A 127 7.61 12.27 -6.57
CA SER A 127 8.25 12.72 -7.79
C SER A 127 7.55 13.96 -8.34
N SER A 128 8.33 14.89 -8.89
CA SER A 128 7.79 16.06 -9.60
C SER A 128 6.95 15.71 -10.81
N SER A 129 7.07 14.46 -11.30
CA SER A 129 6.28 13.93 -12.42
C SER A 129 4.87 13.42 -12.03
N ILE A 130 4.53 13.41 -10.73
CA ILE A 130 3.23 12.97 -10.21
C ILE A 130 2.63 14.11 -9.40
N CYS A 131 1.54 14.68 -9.87
CA CYS A 131 0.86 15.80 -9.24
C CYS A 131 -0.44 15.34 -8.59
N ILE A 132 -0.57 15.53 -7.28
CA ILE A 132 -1.83 15.35 -6.56
C ILE A 132 -2.41 16.72 -6.28
N ALA A 133 -3.54 16.99 -6.89
CA ALA A 133 -4.17 18.30 -6.81
C ALA A 133 -4.63 18.60 -5.37
N PRO A 134 -4.45 19.83 -4.87
CA PRO A 134 -4.84 20.21 -3.50
C PRO A 134 -6.30 19.92 -3.16
N GLN A 135 -7.21 20.03 -4.13
CA GLN A 135 -8.63 19.71 -3.96
C GLN A 135 -8.93 18.24 -3.61
N CYS A 136 -7.96 17.33 -3.78
CA CYS A 136 -8.11 15.95 -3.33
C CYS A 136 -8.13 15.83 -1.79
N PHE A 137 -7.68 16.84 -1.06
CA PHE A 137 -7.55 16.80 0.39
C PHE A 137 -8.66 17.60 1.10
N GLN A 138 -8.97 17.22 2.34
CA GLN A 138 -9.90 17.94 3.22
C GLN A 138 -9.25 19.24 3.72
N GLY A 139 -10.10 20.23 4.13
CA GLY A 139 -9.64 21.53 4.61
C GLY A 139 -9.39 22.53 3.49
N ASP A 140 -8.53 23.51 3.75
CA ASP A 140 -8.20 24.61 2.83
C ASP A 140 -7.22 24.21 1.70
N GLY A 141 -6.93 22.93 1.58
CA GLY A 141 -6.02 22.40 0.55
C GLY A 141 -4.54 22.74 0.78
N ASN A 142 -4.22 23.39 1.88
CA ASN A 142 -2.85 23.71 2.26
C ASN A 142 -2.13 22.46 2.81
N GLN A 143 -1.96 21.44 1.95
CA GLN A 143 -0.84 20.53 2.18
C GLN A 143 0.44 21.36 2.03
N PRO A 144 1.37 21.31 2.99
CA PRO A 144 2.64 22.01 2.81
C PRO A 144 3.24 21.51 1.50
N HIS A 145 3.41 22.40 0.53
CA HIS A 145 4.17 22.11 -0.68
C HIS A 145 5.55 21.67 -0.23
N ARG A 146 5.74 20.35 -0.18
CA ARG A 146 7.07 19.83 0.06
C ARG A 146 7.91 20.20 -1.15
N GLU A 147 8.90 21.04 -0.93
CA GLU A 147 9.89 21.34 -1.96
C GLU A 147 10.57 20.03 -2.38
N TYR A 148 10.48 19.72 -3.66
CA TYR A 148 11.16 18.59 -4.26
C TYR A 148 12.66 18.74 -4.12
N ARG A 149 13.32 17.73 -3.58
CA ARG A 149 14.78 17.68 -3.44
C ARG A 149 15.36 16.72 -4.48
N GLU A 150 16.58 16.98 -4.91
CA GLU A 150 17.33 16.07 -5.78
C GLU A 150 17.45 14.64 -5.19
N SER A 151 17.49 14.55 -3.85
CA SER A 151 17.46 13.26 -3.14
C SER A 151 16.18 12.48 -3.37
N ASP A 152 15.03 13.14 -3.50
CA ASP A 152 13.74 12.49 -3.72
C ASP A 152 13.71 11.89 -5.12
N GLU A 153 14.20 12.60 -6.12
CA GLU A 153 14.30 12.07 -7.50
C GLU A 153 15.21 10.84 -7.57
N LYS A 154 16.34 10.83 -6.89
CA LYS A 154 17.22 9.66 -6.81
C LYS A 154 16.52 8.45 -6.19
N ILE A 155 15.69 8.67 -5.15
CA ILE A 155 14.91 7.60 -4.53
C ILE A 155 13.84 7.12 -5.50
N PHE A 156 13.09 8.03 -6.13
CA PHE A 156 12.05 7.72 -7.10
C PHE A 156 12.58 6.86 -8.25
N LEU A 157 13.68 7.26 -8.89
CA LEU A 157 14.30 6.51 -10.00
C LEU A 157 14.74 5.11 -9.56
N ARG A 158 15.24 4.97 -8.33
CA ARG A 158 15.60 3.66 -7.78
C ARG A 158 14.36 2.77 -7.57
N GLU A 159 13.28 3.32 -7.04
CA GLU A 159 12.01 2.59 -6.86
C GLU A 159 11.35 2.26 -8.21
N GLN A 160 11.41 3.17 -9.20
CA GLN A 160 11.00 2.90 -10.57
C GLN A 160 11.76 1.71 -11.17
N GLY A 161 13.09 1.68 -10.97
CA GLY A 161 13.91 0.55 -11.42
C GLY A 161 13.57 -0.76 -10.69
N ARG A 162 13.13 -0.70 -9.43
CA ARG A 162 12.62 -1.88 -8.70
C ARG A 162 11.32 -2.38 -9.29
N LEU A 163 10.38 -1.47 -9.57
CA LEU A 163 9.11 -1.82 -10.20
C LEU A 163 9.34 -2.50 -11.57
N ARG A 164 10.23 -1.95 -12.40
CA ARG A 164 10.59 -2.54 -13.69
C ARG A 164 11.07 -3.99 -13.53
N ARG A 165 12.06 -4.22 -12.68
CA ARG A 165 12.59 -5.57 -12.44
C ARG A 165 11.55 -6.52 -11.88
N ALA A 166 10.66 -6.06 -11.00
CA ALA A 166 9.58 -6.88 -10.46
C ALA A 166 8.57 -7.28 -11.55
N LEU A 167 8.18 -6.35 -12.43
CA LEU A 167 7.31 -6.64 -13.57
C LEU A 167 7.98 -7.61 -14.55
N ASP A 168 9.25 -7.40 -14.88
CA ASP A 168 10.03 -8.25 -15.80
C ASP A 168 10.19 -9.68 -15.24
N SER A 169 10.11 -9.86 -13.92
CA SER A 169 10.22 -11.18 -13.27
C SER A 169 8.91 -11.96 -13.21
N VAL A 170 7.77 -11.36 -13.58
CA VAL A 170 6.48 -12.05 -13.60
C VAL A 170 6.48 -13.14 -14.67
N PRO A 171 6.17 -14.40 -14.33
CA PRO A 171 6.11 -15.49 -15.29
C PRO A 171 5.16 -15.20 -16.47
N ARG A 172 5.52 -15.68 -17.66
CA ARG A 172 4.75 -15.40 -18.90
C ARG A 172 3.38 -16.06 -18.94
N ASP A 173 3.18 -17.12 -18.17
CA ASP A 173 1.93 -17.87 -18.05
C ASP A 173 0.97 -17.26 -17.05
N VAL A 174 1.35 -16.17 -16.38
CA VAL A 174 0.45 -15.34 -15.56
C VAL A 174 -0.40 -14.47 -16.48
N ASP A 175 -1.72 -14.53 -16.31
CA ASP A 175 -2.68 -13.82 -17.16
C ASP A 175 -3.11 -12.46 -16.56
N ARG A 176 -2.96 -12.27 -15.24
CA ARG A 176 -3.37 -11.06 -14.55
C ARG A 176 -2.35 -10.62 -13.49
N ILE A 177 -2.15 -9.32 -13.41
CA ILE A 177 -1.27 -8.69 -12.42
C ILE A 177 -2.06 -7.63 -11.65
N ILE A 178 -1.93 -7.64 -10.32
CA ILE A 178 -2.31 -6.54 -9.45
C ILE A 178 -1.03 -5.86 -8.98
N VAL A 179 -0.95 -4.56 -9.09
CA VAL A 179 0.19 -3.78 -8.62
C VAL A 179 -0.17 -3.12 -7.29
N MET A 180 0.74 -3.18 -6.33
CA MET A 180 0.72 -2.41 -5.09
C MET A 180 1.81 -1.36 -5.12
N THR A 181 1.47 -0.11 -4.86
CA THR A 181 2.46 0.92 -4.56
C THR A 181 2.08 1.58 -3.22
N HIS A 182 3.05 2.11 -2.47
CA HIS A 182 2.67 2.89 -1.30
C HIS A 182 2.36 4.34 -1.72
N TYR A 183 3.28 5.00 -2.43
CA TYR A 183 3.01 6.31 -3.02
C TYR A 183 2.10 6.20 -4.25
N PRO A 184 1.31 7.25 -4.55
CA PRO A 184 0.48 7.29 -5.76
C PRO A 184 1.30 7.03 -7.03
N PRO A 185 0.82 6.16 -7.95
CA PRO A 185 1.55 5.81 -9.18
C PRO A 185 1.22 6.74 -10.36
N ILE A 186 0.20 7.60 -10.21
CA ILE A 186 -0.37 8.43 -11.26
C ILE A 186 -0.83 9.76 -10.65
N SER A 187 -0.83 10.82 -11.44
CA SER A 187 -1.39 12.12 -11.04
C SER A 187 -2.90 12.05 -10.86
N SER A 188 -3.46 12.91 -10.00
CA SER A 188 -4.90 12.94 -9.73
C SER A 188 -5.77 13.35 -10.91
N ASP A 189 -5.20 14.04 -11.91
CA ASP A 189 -5.88 14.35 -13.19
C ASP A 189 -5.83 13.20 -14.21
N GLY A 190 -5.23 12.06 -13.82
CA GLY A 190 -5.06 10.90 -14.68
C GLY A 190 -3.98 11.06 -15.75
N SER A 191 -3.18 12.13 -15.72
CA SER A 191 -2.09 12.31 -16.68
C SER A 191 -1.04 11.20 -16.55
N SER A 192 -0.53 10.73 -17.70
CA SER A 192 0.50 9.70 -17.75
C SER A 192 1.84 10.27 -17.32
N GLY A 193 2.42 9.62 -16.30
CA GLY A 193 3.82 9.80 -15.90
C GLY A 193 4.64 8.54 -16.16
N PRO A 194 5.90 8.51 -15.74
CA PRO A 194 6.82 7.38 -15.98
C PRO A 194 6.29 6.05 -15.43
N ILE A 195 5.63 6.10 -14.26
CA ILE A 195 5.08 4.89 -13.61
C ILE A 195 3.81 4.44 -14.34
N ALA A 196 2.85 5.34 -14.59
CA ALA A 196 1.61 5.00 -15.28
C ALA A 196 1.89 4.41 -16.67
N SER A 197 2.80 5.02 -17.45
CA SER A 197 3.22 4.51 -18.76
C SER A 197 3.83 3.10 -18.67
N MET A 198 4.61 2.83 -17.61
CA MET A 198 5.18 1.51 -17.39
C MET A 198 4.10 0.46 -17.09
N LEU A 199 3.10 0.80 -16.29
CA LEU A 199 1.99 -0.10 -15.98
C LEU A 199 1.11 -0.35 -17.22
N GLU A 200 0.81 0.68 -17.99
CA GLU A 200 -0.03 0.60 -19.19
C GLU A 200 0.60 -0.25 -20.31
N ALA A 201 1.92 -0.40 -20.31
CA ALA A 201 2.64 -1.22 -21.29
C ALA A 201 2.38 -2.73 -21.12
N ASP A 202 2.06 -3.20 -19.91
CA ASP A 202 1.73 -4.61 -19.66
C ASP A 202 0.22 -4.80 -19.52
N LYS A 203 -0.41 -5.34 -20.56
CA LYS A 203 -1.87 -5.53 -20.63
C LYS A 203 -2.44 -6.53 -19.62
N ARG A 204 -1.60 -7.26 -18.90
CA ARG A 204 -2.00 -8.15 -17.80
C ARG A 204 -2.32 -7.36 -16.52
N ILE A 205 -1.85 -6.11 -16.40
CA ILE A 205 -2.11 -5.26 -15.23
C ILE A 205 -3.55 -4.75 -15.30
N SER A 206 -4.36 -5.17 -14.34
CA SER A 206 -5.76 -4.78 -14.25
C SER A 206 -6.06 -3.77 -13.14
N HIS A 207 -5.27 -3.80 -12.07
CA HIS A 207 -5.45 -2.95 -10.89
C HIS A 207 -4.10 -2.43 -10.38
N CYS A 208 -4.10 -1.18 -9.93
CA CYS A 208 -3.03 -0.62 -9.13
C CYS A 208 -3.64 -0.02 -7.86
N ILE A 209 -3.30 -0.56 -6.71
CA ILE A 209 -3.77 -0.08 -5.41
C ILE A 209 -2.64 0.61 -4.66
N PHE A 210 -2.97 1.66 -3.92
CA PHE A 210 -1.97 2.47 -3.24
C PHE A 210 -2.51 3.07 -1.94
N GLY A 211 -1.61 3.58 -1.08
CA GLY A 211 -1.88 4.23 0.18
C GLY A 211 -1.33 5.65 0.25
N HIS A 212 -0.71 5.98 1.38
CA HIS A 212 0.04 7.21 1.64
C HIS A 212 -0.78 8.49 1.77
N MET A 213 -1.91 8.61 1.09
CA MET A 213 -2.73 9.81 1.08
C MET A 213 -3.75 9.79 2.22
N HIS A 214 -3.55 10.65 3.21
CA HIS A 214 -4.45 10.83 4.34
C HIS A 214 -5.30 12.08 4.22
N LYS A 215 -6.39 12.15 5.00
CA LYS A 215 -7.33 13.31 5.02
C LYS A 215 -7.85 13.64 3.62
N VAL A 216 -8.10 12.63 2.83
CA VAL A 216 -8.61 12.76 1.47
C VAL A 216 -10.11 13.04 1.49
N ARG A 217 -10.60 13.83 0.54
CA ARG A 217 -12.04 14.06 0.35
C ARG A 217 -12.73 12.80 -0.16
N VAL A 218 -13.95 12.58 0.27
CA VAL A 218 -14.80 11.47 -0.18
C VAL A 218 -16.01 12.06 -0.92
N PRO A 219 -16.27 11.66 -2.18
CA PRO A 219 -15.45 10.75 -3.02
C PRO A 219 -14.15 11.40 -3.50
N LEU A 220 -13.12 10.59 -3.69
CA LEU A 220 -11.86 11.04 -4.29
C LEU A 220 -12.02 11.14 -5.81
N GLU A 221 -11.86 12.33 -6.33
CA GLU A 221 -11.85 12.58 -7.78
C GLU A 221 -10.47 12.31 -8.38
N GLY A 222 -10.43 11.98 -9.68
CA GLY A 222 -9.20 11.87 -10.46
C GLY A 222 -8.55 10.49 -10.53
N PHE A 223 -9.02 9.53 -9.73
CA PHE A 223 -8.61 8.12 -9.81
C PHE A 223 -9.76 7.25 -10.34
N GLY A 224 -9.57 5.95 -10.40
CA GLY A 224 -10.58 5.03 -10.95
C GLY A 224 -10.08 4.31 -12.20
N GLN A 225 -10.98 4.04 -13.16
CA GLN A 225 -10.62 3.34 -14.38
C GLN A 225 -9.94 4.27 -15.39
N ILE A 226 -8.63 4.13 -15.54
CA ILE A 226 -7.82 4.96 -16.44
C ILE A 226 -7.01 4.06 -17.37
N ARG A 227 -7.17 4.20 -18.67
CA ARG A 227 -6.44 3.46 -19.73
C ARG A 227 -6.33 1.95 -19.51
N GLY A 228 -7.41 1.34 -19.01
CA GLY A 228 -7.52 -0.10 -18.79
C GLY A 228 -7.08 -0.60 -17.41
N ILE A 229 -6.56 0.28 -16.55
CA ILE A 229 -6.14 -0.04 -15.18
C ILE A 229 -7.07 0.66 -14.19
N GLN A 230 -7.55 -0.08 -13.18
CA GLN A 230 -8.28 0.48 -12.05
C GLN A 230 -7.27 0.96 -11.00
N TYR A 231 -7.19 2.28 -10.79
CA TYR A 231 -6.38 2.90 -9.74
C TYR A 231 -7.24 3.17 -8.51
N SER A 232 -6.84 2.63 -7.36
CA SER A 232 -7.63 2.74 -6.12
C SER A 232 -6.76 3.13 -4.92
N LEU A 233 -7.12 4.23 -4.26
CA LEU A 233 -6.60 4.55 -2.94
C LEU A 233 -7.28 3.62 -1.92
N VAL A 234 -6.47 2.94 -1.11
CA VAL A 234 -6.94 2.01 -0.08
C VAL A 234 -6.39 2.36 1.32
N ALA A 235 -6.05 3.63 1.55
CA ALA A 235 -5.64 4.12 2.86
C ALA A 235 -6.77 3.92 3.89
N ALA A 236 -6.44 3.40 5.07
CA ALA A 236 -7.42 2.96 6.07
C ALA A 236 -8.41 4.06 6.47
N ASP A 237 -7.95 5.29 6.71
CA ASP A 237 -8.81 6.42 7.05
C ASP A 237 -9.72 6.86 5.89
N TYR A 238 -9.30 6.68 4.63
CA TYR A 238 -10.11 6.98 3.46
C TYR A 238 -11.25 5.99 3.25
N ILE A 239 -11.00 4.68 3.49
CA ILE A 239 -11.98 3.60 3.30
C ILE A 239 -12.74 3.23 4.59
N ASP A 240 -12.75 4.11 5.59
CA ASP A 240 -13.40 3.88 6.91
C ASP A 240 -12.99 2.54 7.54
N PHE A 241 -11.70 2.18 7.40
CA PHE A 241 -11.10 0.94 7.90
C PHE A 241 -11.73 -0.36 7.36
N VAL A 242 -12.59 -0.28 6.33
CA VAL A 242 -13.20 -1.44 5.66
C VAL A 242 -12.31 -1.90 4.52
N PRO A 243 -11.69 -3.11 4.56
CA PRO A 243 -10.89 -3.59 3.43
C PRO A 243 -11.67 -3.56 2.11
N GLN A 244 -11.15 -2.83 1.13
CA GLN A 244 -11.81 -2.65 -0.17
C GLN A 244 -11.63 -3.89 -1.04
N ARG A 245 -12.71 -4.41 -1.61
CA ARG A 245 -12.64 -5.51 -2.58
C ARG A 245 -11.98 -5.06 -3.88
N ILE A 246 -10.98 -5.81 -4.34
CA ILE A 246 -10.21 -5.57 -5.56
C ILE A 246 -10.63 -6.55 -6.67
N LEU A 247 -10.76 -7.84 -6.32
CA LEU A 247 -11.25 -8.91 -7.20
C LEU A 247 -12.20 -9.85 -6.49
#